data_b7227ab15d9289fd303b678ef50b9050
#
_entry.id   b7227ab15d9289fd303b678ef50b9050
#
_cell.length_a   1.000
_cell.length_b   1.000
_cell.length_c   1.000
_cell.angle_alpha   90.00
_cell.angle_beta   90.00
_cell.angle_gamma   90.00
#
_symmetry.space_group_name_H-M   'P 1'
#
loop_
_entity.id
_entity.type
_entity.pdbx_description
1 polymer ?
#
loop_
_entity_poly.entity_id
_entity_poly.type
_entity_poly.pdbx_seq_one_letter_code
_entity_poly.pdbx_strand_id
1 'polypeptide(L)'
;MKKNILLLLFFFGAFDIYAQSLLFDEFTYKMPKKNAYLLLKKNKKRYNSLDLGPTNTFILRRGSLVFEEDELIHVTIWSKSNLNLNTTKKLLNISKNHLESQGFELVYAQPDWQNPLTKQSNKPYMRLIHKEKNILTELEPRGQGETFNIFLSYYQLNWFRQMIKGL
;
A
#
# COMPACT_ATOMS: atom_id res chain seq x y z
N MET A 1 -4.74 41.49 53.98
CA MET A 1 -3.84 40.78 53.01
C MET A 1 -4.69 39.86 52.19
N LYS A 2 -4.99 40.19 50.92
CA LYS A 2 -5.75 39.35 49.98
C LYS A 2 -4.78 38.51 49.19
N LYS A 3 -4.81 37.16 49.33
CA LYS A 3 -4.02 36.23 48.52
C LYS A 3 -4.74 36.03 47.21
N ASN A 4 -4.15 36.54 46.12
CA ASN A 4 -4.56 36.22 44.76
C ASN A 4 -4.06 34.81 44.40
N ILE A 5 -4.98 33.87 44.28
CA ILE A 5 -4.70 32.55 43.73
C ILE A 5 -4.80 32.68 42.21
N LEU A 6 -3.65 32.65 41.55
CA LEU A 6 -3.53 32.61 40.08
C LEU A 6 -3.85 31.19 39.62
N LEU A 7 -5.04 30.96 39.10
CA LEU A 7 -5.48 29.67 38.54
C LEU A 7 -4.87 29.54 37.14
N LEU A 8 -3.77 28.82 37.04
CA LEU A 8 -3.13 28.46 35.75
C LEU A 8 -3.98 27.35 35.11
N LEU A 9 -4.91 27.71 34.23
CA LEU A 9 -5.59 26.77 33.35
C LEU A 9 -4.61 26.26 32.31
N PHE A 10 -4.04 25.08 32.56
CA PHE A 10 -3.38 24.30 31.52
C PHE A 10 -4.44 23.84 30.53
N PHE A 11 -4.57 24.54 29.42
CA PHE A 11 -5.20 24.00 28.22
C PHE A 11 -4.30 22.87 27.69
N PHE A 12 -4.53 21.66 28.17
CA PHE A 12 -4.13 20.48 27.42
C PHE A 12 -5.02 20.42 26.18
N GLY A 13 -4.61 21.10 25.11
CA GLY A 13 -5.11 20.81 23.78
C GLY A 13 -4.82 19.34 23.53
N ALA A 14 -5.83 18.50 23.54
CA ALA A 14 -5.74 17.15 23.03
C ALA A 14 -5.37 17.28 21.55
N PHE A 15 -4.07 17.30 21.27
CA PHE A 15 -3.59 16.97 19.94
C PHE A 15 -3.98 15.51 19.75
N ASP A 16 -5.07 15.27 19.04
CA ASP A 16 -5.33 14.00 18.41
C ASP A 16 -4.11 13.70 17.52
N ILE A 17 -3.12 13.03 18.10
CA ILE A 17 -2.04 12.41 17.35
C ILE A 17 -2.74 11.26 16.62
N TYR A 18 -3.41 11.59 15.52
CA TYR A 18 -3.78 10.57 14.54
C TYR A 18 -2.47 9.94 14.10
N ALA A 19 -2.18 8.77 14.65
CA ALA A 19 -1.08 7.95 14.16
C ALA A 19 -1.30 7.80 12.65
N GLN A 20 -0.49 8.51 11.86
CA GLN A 20 -0.62 8.48 10.40
C GLN A 20 -0.53 7.02 9.97
N SER A 21 -1.61 6.52 9.34
CA SER A 21 -1.64 5.14 8.88
C SER A 21 -0.52 4.90 7.88
N LEU A 22 0.39 3.99 8.22
CA LEU A 22 1.46 3.57 7.34
C LEU A 22 0.84 2.88 6.12
N LEU A 23 1.20 3.30 4.90
CA LEU A 23 0.77 2.63 3.67
C LEU A 23 1.81 1.57 3.26
N PHE A 24 3.03 2.01 3.06
CA PHE A 24 4.13 1.15 2.65
C PHE A 24 5.45 1.73 3.12
N ASP A 25 6.27 0.93 3.82
CA ASP A 25 7.57 1.32 4.34
C ASP A 25 7.49 2.60 5.20
N GLU A 26 8.06 3.72 4.77
CA GLU A 26 7.97 5.02 5.45
C GLU A 26 6.85 5.93 4.88
N PHE A 27 6.13 5.50 3.84
CA PHE A 27 5.03 6.27 3.24
C PHE A 27 3.77 6.14 4.07
N THR A 28 3.21 7.27 4.49
CA THR A 28 1.98 7.34 5.28
C THR A 28 0.82 7.93 4.49
N TYR A 29 -0.39 7.51 4.81
CA TYR A 29 -1.61 8.10 4.27
C TYR A 29 -1.66 9.59 4.59
N LYS A 30 -2.04 10.42 3.61
CA LYS A 30 -2.03 11.89 3.67
C LYS A 30 -0.64 12.53 3.84
N MET A 31 0.42 11.78 3.56
CA MET A 31 1.75 12.40 3.49
C MET A 31 1.76 13.48 2.40
N PRO A 32 2.23 14.71 2.70
CA PRO A 32 2.34 15.77 1.68
C PRO A 32 3.23 15.32 0.52
N LYS A 33 2.82 15.59 -0.71
CA LYS A 33 3.51 15.22 -1.96
C LYS A 33 4.98 15.59 -1.99
N LYS A 34 5.33 16.79 -1.49
CA LYS A 34 6.72 17.22 -1.36
C LYS A 34 7.53 16.25 -0.48
N ASN A 35 6.98 15.85 0.65
CA ASN A 35 7.65 14.95 1.59
C ASN A 35 7.79 13.54 1.01
N ALA A 36 6.75 13.03 0.35
CA ALA A 36 6.80 11.74 -0.32
C ALA A 36 7.89 11.70 -1.42
N TYR A 37 8.04 12.76 -2.21
CA TYR A 37 9.10 12.82 -3.21
C TYR A 37 10.50 12.99 -2.60
N LEU A 38 10.65 13.70 -1.49
CA LEU A 38 11.93 13.78 -0.76
C LEU A 38 12.33 12.41 -0.21
N LEU A 39 11.38 11.68 0.38
CA LEU A 39 11.57 10.32 0.88
C LEU A 39 11.99 9.37 -0.24
N LEU A 40 11.28 9.41 -1.38
CA LEU A 40 11.60 8.63 -2.56
C LEU A 40 13.02 8.91 -3.08
N LYS A 41 13.42 10.18 -3.15
CA LYS A 41 14.76 10.60 -3.57
C LYS A 41 15.85 10.10 -2.63
N LYS A 42 15.63 10.25 -1.31
CA LYS A 42 16.54 9.81 -0.24
C LYS A 42 16.82 8.30 -0.32
N ASN A 43 15.78 7.51 -0.58
CA ASN A 43 15.85 6.04 -0.55
C ASN A 43 15.88 5.41 -1.97
N LYS A 44 16.25 6.15 -3.00
CA LYS A 44 16.19 5.72 -4.42
C LYS A 44 16.84 4.36 -4.67
N LYS A 45 17.98 4.05 -4.06
CA LYS A 45 18.67 2.76 -4.24
C LYS A 45 17.81 1.61 -3.70
N ARG A 46 17.28 1.74 -2.49
CA ARG A 46 16.42 0.75 -1.84
C ARG A 46 15.13 0.52 -2.65
N TYR A 47 14.49 1.59 -3.11
CA TYR A 47 13.24 1.50 -3.87
C TYR A 47 13.39 1.02 -5.32
N ASN A 48 14.60 0.90 -5.83
CA ASN A 48 14.86 0.25 -7.11
C ASN A 48 15.07 -1.27 -7.00
N SER A 49 15.07 -1.83 -5.78
CA SER A 49 15.24 -3.27 -5.54
C SER A 49 14.60 -3.61 -4.20
N LEU A 50 13.28 -3.79 -4.21
CA LEU A 50 12.49 -4.19 -3.05
C LEU A 50 12.26 -5.69 -3.13
N ASP A 51 12.67 -6.41 -2.10
CA ASP A 51 12.46 -7.85 -2.02
C ASP A 51 11.15 -8.14 -1.26
N LEU A 52 10.20 -8.76 -1.96
CA LEU A 52 8.98 -9.30 -1.38
C LEU A 52 9.06 -10.82 -1.40
N GLY A 53 9.89 -11.39 -0.51
CA GLY A 53 10.19 -12.81 -0.47
C GLY A 53 11.44 -13.18 -1.29
N PRO A 54 11.85 -14.44 -1.28
CA PRO A 54 13.22 -14.87 -1.60
C PRO A 54 13.70 -14.73 -3.05
N THR A 55 12.86 -14.29 -3.99
CA THR A 55 13.26 -14.31 -5.41
C THR A 55 12.81 -13.11 -6.23
N ASN A 56 12.27 -12.05 -5.63
CA ASN A 56 11.52 -11.09 -6.45
C ASN A 56 11.86 -9.66 -6.12
N THR A 57 12.31 -8.98 -7.14
CA THR A 57 12.61 -7.56 -7.10
C THR A 57 11.41 -6.76 -7.56
N PHE A 58 10.87 -5.98 -6.66
CA PHE A 58 9.87 -4.96 -6.93
C PHE A 58 10.53 -3.59 -6.96
N ILE A 59 9.87 -2.65 -7.59
CA ILE A 59 10.31 -1.26 -7.65
C ILE A 59 9.22 -0.30 -7.20
N LEU A 60 9.68 0.79 -6.60
CA LEU A 60 8.87 1.94 -6.26
C LEU A 60 9.50 3.17 -6.91
N ARG A 61 8.73 3.88 -7.73
CA ARG A 61 9.16 5.06 -8.48
C ARG A 61 8.18 6.22 -8.26
N ARG A 62 8.44 7.35 -8.91
CA ARG A 62 7.55 8.51 -8.83
C ARG A 62 6.10 8.18 -9.22
N GLY A 63 5.90 7.36 -10.26
CA GLY A 63 4.57 6.89 -10.70
C GLY A 63 3.92 5.87 -9.76
N SER A 64 4.62 5.40 -8.73
CA SER A 64 4.08 4.54 -7.67
C SER A 64 3.21 5.28 -6.66
N LEU A 65 3.36 6.60 -6.59
CA LEU A 65 2.74 7.44 -5.58
C LEU A 65 1.54 8.17 -6.20
N VAL A 66 0.37 7.92 -5.67
CA VAL A 66 -0.88 8.55 -6.14
C VAL A 66 -1.38 9.54 -5.11
N PHE A 67 -1.71 10.73 -5.56
CA PHE A 67 -2.07 11.87 -4.72
C PHE A 67 -3.46 12.39 -5.09
N GLU A 68 -4.17 12.85 -4.08
CA GLU A 68 -5.39 13.64 -4.18
C GLU A 68 -5.15 14.93 -3.37
N GLU A 69 -5.42 16.10 -3.94
CA GLU A 69 -5.18 17.40 -3.30
C GLU A 69 -3.76 17.55 -2.69
N ASP A 70 -2.73 17.03 -3.40
CA ASP A 70 -1.33 16.98 -2.96
C ASP A 70 -1.07 16.14 -1.69
N GLU A 71 -2.02 15.30 -1.27
CA GLU A 71 -1.88 14.31 -0.21
C GLU A 71 -1.78 12.88 -0.79
N LEU A 72 -0.88 12.07 -0.24
CA LEU A 72 -0.67 10.68 -0.67
C LEU A 72 -1.86 9.80 -0.25
N ILE A 73 -2.56 9.22 -1.22
CA ILE A 73 -3.73 8.35 -0.96
C ILE A 73 -3.41 6.86 -1.11
N HIS A 74 -2.51 6.49 -2.00
CA HIS A 74 -2.02 5.11 -2.06
C HIS A 74 -0.63 5.00 -2.70
N VAL A 75 0.01 3.85 -2.45
CA VAL A 75 1.32 3.49 -3.00
C VAL A 75 1.18 2.19 -3.79
N THR A 76 1.69 2.16 -5.02
CA THR A 76 1.75 0.95 -5.84
C THR A 76 3.19 0.60 -6.16
N ILE A 77 3.61 -0.61 -5.82
CA ILE A 77 4.90 -1.18 -6.26
C ILE A 77 4.64 -2.23 -7.33
N TRP A 78 5.60 -2.47 -8.21
CA TRP A 78 5.44 -3.48 -9.25
C TRP A 78 6.72 -4.26 -9.52
N SER A 79 6.58 -5.47 -10.06
CA SER A 79 7.70 -6.33 -10.43
C SER A 79 8.61 -5.62 -11.45
N LYS A 80 9.92 -5.66 -11.22
CA LYS A 80 10.91 -4.94 -12.03
C LYS A 80 10.99 -5.45 -13.47
N SER A 81 10.80 -6.73 -13.66
CA SER A 81 10.89 -7.38 -14.95
C SER A 81 9.54 -7.85 -15.46
N ASN A 82 9.36 -7.90 -16.76
CA ASN A 82 8.27 -8.61 -17.38
C ASN A 82 8.42 -10.11 -17.14
N LEU A 83 7.34 -10.76 -16.75
CA LEU A 83 7.29 -12.14 -16.31
C LEU A 83 6.47 -12.95 -17.30
N ASN A 84 6.93 -14.16 -17.63
CA ASN A 84 6.08 -15.12 -18.34
C ASN A 84 4.96 -15.66 -17.43
N LEU A 85 3.99 -16.34 -18.00
CA LEU A 85 2.82 -16.87 -17.29
C LEU A 85 3.18 -17.71 -16.06
N ASN A 86 4.13 -18.66 -16.20
CA ASN A 86 4.51 -19.55 -15.11
C ASN A 86 5.21 -18.80 -13.97
N THR A 87 6.09 -17.88 -14.29
CA THR A 87 6.76 -17.04 -13.30
C THR A 87 5.76 -16.11 -12.60
N THR A 88 4.79 -15.57 -13.34
CA THR A 88 3.71 -14.74 -12.78
C THR A 88 2.88 -15.51 -11.76
N LYS A 89 2.45 -16.73 -12.09
CA LYS A 89 1.71 -17.61 -11.15
C LYS A 89 2.50 -17.87 -9.87
N LYS A 90 3.79 -18.20 -10.00
CA LYS A 90 4.69 -18.41 -8.85
C LYS A 90 4.81 -17.13 -8.00
N LEU A 91 5.02 -15.98 -8.64
CA LEU A 91 5.21 -14.72 -7.94
C LEU A 91 3.93 -14.24 -7.23
N LEU A 92 2.76 -14.43 -7.83
CA LEU A 92 1.47 -14.17 -7.17
C LEU A 92 1.37 -14.94 -5.83
N ASN A 93 1.71 -16.23 -5.84
CA ASN A 93 1.67 -17.07 -4.65
C ASN A 93 2.72 -16.65 -3.61
N ILE A 94 3.95 -16.36 -4.05
CA ILE A 94 5.03 -15.89 -3.17
C ILE A 94 4.64 -14.57 -2.51
N SER A 95 4.12 -13.60 -3.28
CA SER A 95 3.70 -12.29 -2.75
C SER A 95 2.54 -12.44 -1.76
N LYS A 96 1.56 -13.31 -2.05
CA LYS A 96 0.48 -13.64 -1.12
C LYS A 96 1.04 -14.17 0.19
N ASN A 97 1.86 -15.22 0.14
CA ASN A 97 2.44 -15.86 1.33
C ASN A 97 3.31 -14.88 2.13
N HIS A 98 4.07 -14.01 1.45
CA HIS A 98 4.85 -12.96 2.10
C HIS A 98 3.97 -11.97 2.87
N LEU A 99 2.88 -11.50 2.27
CA LEU A 99 1.92 -10.61 2.94
C LEU A 99 1.26 -11.33 4.14
N GLU A 100 0.84 -12.58 3.98
CA GLU A 100 0.26 -13.37 5.07
C GLU A 100 1.26 -13.56 6.24
N SER A 101 2.53 -13.80 5.95
CA SER A 101 3.59 -13.88 6.99
C SER A 101 3.80 -12.55 7.74
N GLN A 102 3.38 -11.42 7.16
CA GLN A 102 3.40 -10.10 7.78
C GLN A 102 2.11 -9.75 8.52
N GLY A 103 1.16 -10.68 8.64
CA GLY A 103 -0.09 -10.47 9.36
C GLY A 103 -1.25 -9.94 8.50
N PHE A 104 -1.11 -9.96 7.18
CA PHE A 104 -2.25 -9.69 6.30
C PHE A 104 -3.16 -10.92 6.19
N GLU A 105 -4.45 -10.70 6.17
CA GLU A 105 -5.48 -11.73 5.98
C GLU A 105 -6.08 -11.61 4.58
N LEU A 106 -6.18 -12.73 3.85
CA LEU A 106 -6.86 -12.78 2.55
C LEU A 106 -8.37 -12.60 2.74
N VAL A 107 -8.95 -11.57 2.13
CA VAL A 107 -10.39 -11.26 2.22
C VAL A 107 -11.12 -11.41 0.90
N TYR A 108 -10.40 -11.45 -0.21
CA TYR A 108 -10.94 -11.66 -1.53
C TYR A 108 -9.90 -12.30 -2.44
N ALA A 109 -10.31 -13.27 -3.23
CA ALA A 109 -9.56 -13.79 -4.37
C ALA A 109 -10.52 -14.11 -5.51
N GLN A 110 -10.09 -13.88 -6.76
CA GLN A 110 -10.82 -14.39 -7.92
C GLN A 110 -10.80 -15.94 -7.88
N PRO A 111 -11.82 -16.63 -8.38
CA PRO A 111 -11.89 -18.09 -8.32
C PRO A 111 -10.65 -18.78 -8.91
N ASP A 112 -10.08 -18.22 -9.96
CA ASP A 112 -8.89 -18.74 -10.64
C ASP A 112 -7.72 -17.74 -10.59
N TRP A 113 -7.45 -17.21 -9.39
CA TRP A 113 -6.42 -16.19 -9.19
C TRP A 113 -4.99 -16.64 -9.56
N GLN A 114 -4.76 -17.94 -9.64
CA GLN A 114 -3.46 -18.48 -10.07
C GLN A 114 -3.29 -18.44 -11.60
N ASN A 115 -4.33 -18.08 -12.35
CA ASN A 115 -4.26 -17.95 -13.79
C ASN A 115 -4.47 -16.51 -14.26
N PRO A 116 -3.39 -15.73 -14.54
CA PRO A 116 -3.48 -14.35 -14.99
C PRO A 116 -4.31 -14.11 -16.25
N LEU A 117 -4.56 -15.16 -17.05
CA LEU A 117 -5.37 -15.07 -18.28
C LEU A 117 -6.88 -15.01 -18.01
N THR A 118 -7.31 -15.36 -16.80
CA THR A 118 -8.75 -15.39 -16.42
C THR A 118 -9.19 -14.10 -15.71
N LYS A 119 -8.42 -13.02 -15.84
CA LYS A 119 -8.71 -11.74 -15.19
C LYS A 119 -10.13 -11.24 -15.49
N GLN A 120 -10.91 -11.02 -14.43
CA GLN A 120 -12.19 -10.35 -14.52
C GLN A 120 -11.99 -8.83 -14.56
N SER A 121 -12.67 -8.14 -15.47
CA SER A 121 -12.61 -6.69 -15.57
C SER A 121 -12.96 -5.99 -14.26
N ASN A 122 -12.23 -4.92 -13.96
CA ASN A 122 -12.44 -4.05 -12.79
C ASN A 122 -12.36 -4.76 -11.42
N LYS A 123 -11.73 -5.93 -11.36
CA LYS A 123 -11.49 -6.62 -10.08
C LYS A 123 -10.01 -6.95 -9.91
N PRO A 124 -9.41 -6.73 -8.73
CA PRO A 124 -8.08 -7.24 -8.43
C PRO A 124 -8.11 -8.76 -8.37
N TYR A 125 -6.94 -9.39 -8.49
CA TYR A 125 -6.83 -10.85 -8.30
C TYR A 125 -7.05 -11.25 -6.86
N MET A 126 -6.45 -10.49 -5.93
CA MET A 126 -6.59 -10.71 -4.50
C MET A 126 -6.65 -9.37 -3.76
N ARG A 127 -7.35 -9.40 -2.62
CA ARG A 127 -7.29 -8.36 -1.58
C ARG A 127 -6.91 -8.98 -0.26
N LEU A 128 -5.94 -8.36 0.41
CA LEU A 128 -5.52 -8.74 1.75
C LEU A 128 -5.64 -7.52 2.66
N ILE A 129 -5.97 -7.72 3.92
CA ILE A 129 -6.06 -6.64 4.91
C ILE A 129 -5.16 -6.92 6.11
N HIS A 130 -4.54 -5.88 6.64
CA HIS A 130 -3.89 -5.88 7.94
C HIS A 130 -4.72 -5.00 8.87
N LYS A 131 -5.53 -5.62 9.74
CA LYS A 131 -6.52 -4.92 10.58
C LYS A 131 -5.87 -3.91 11.53
N GLU A 132 -4.82 -4.33 12.25
CA GLU A 132 -4.14 -3.48 13.23
C GLU A 132 -3.47 -2.25 12.59
N LYS A 133 -2.85 -2.42 11.42
CA LYS A 133 -2.23 -1.32 10.68
C LYS A 133 -3.22 -0.52 9.85
N ASN A 134 -4.48 -0.96 9.75
CA ASN A 134 -5.53 -0.34 8.94
C ASN A 134 -5.13 -0.19 7.46
N ILE A 135 -4.52 -1.25 6.89
CA ILE A 135 -4.05 -1.31 5.50
C ILE A 135 -4.85 -2.34 4.72
N LEU A 136 -5.18 -2.00 3.48
CA LEU A 136 -5.63 -2.93 2.44
C LEU A 136 -4.57 -3.01 1.35
N THR A 137 -4.28 -4.22 0.87
CA THR A 137 -3.41 -4.45 -0.27
C THR A 137 -4.18 -5.16 -1.37
N GLU A 138 -4.08 -4.63 -2.59
CA GLU A 138 -4.55 -5.31 -3.81
C GLU A 138 -3.37 -5.88 -4.56
N LEU A 139 -3.50 -7.13 -5.00
CA LEU A 139 -2.52 -7.84 -5.82
C LEU A 139 -3.12 -8.08 -7.21
N GLU A 140 -2.44 -7.55 -8.24
CA GLU A 140 -2.95 -7.57 -9.60
C GLU A 140 -1.84 -7.85 -10.62
N PRO A 141 -1.92 -8.91 -11.44
CA PRO A 141 -1.12 -9.05 -12.63
C PRO A 141 -1.68 -8.16 -13.75
N ARG A 142 -0.83 -7.39 -14.39
CA ARG A 142 -1.16 -6.60 -15.59
C ARG A 142 -0.21 -6.97 -16.71
N GLY A 143 -0.74 -7.16 -17.90
CA GLY A 143 0.09 -7.50 -19.04
C GLY A 143 -0.69 -7.56 -20.34
N GLN A 144 0.05 -7.73 -21.42
CA GLN A 144 -0.49 -7.96 -22.76
C GLN A 144 0.19 -9.19 -23.37
N GLY A 145 -0.61 -10.10 -23.94
CA GLY A 145 -0.10 -11.34 -24.53
C GLY A 145 0.50 -12.27 -23.47
N GLU A 146 1.76 -12.64 -23.63
CA GLU A 146 2.44 -13.65 -22.81
C GLU A 146 3.29 -13.07 -21.67
N THR A 147 3.32 -11.76 -21.51
CA THR A 147 4.14 -11.09 -20.48
C THR A 147 3.31 -10.27 -19.52
N PHE A 148 3.70 -10.30 -18.24
CA PHE A 148 2.99 -9.68 -17.14
C PHE A 148 3.95 -8.94 -16.19
N ASN A 149 3.43 -7.91 -15.53
CA ASN A 149 4.00 -7.37 -14.31
C ASN A 149 3.00 -7.57 -13.17
N ILE A 150 3.47 -7.82 -11.97
CA ILE A 150 2.62 -7.87 -10.78
C ILE A 150 2.66 -6.52 -10.10
N PHE A 151 1.49 -5.99 -9.77
CA PHE A 151 1.29 -4.75 -9.05
C PHE A 151 0.74 -5.06 -7.66
N LEU A 152 1.34 -4.45 -6.64
CA LEU A 152 0.83 -4.42 -5.28
C LEU A 152 0.50 -2.98 -4.92
N SER A 153 -0.77 -2.71 -4.66
CA SER A 153 -1.26 -1.39 -4.27
C SER A 153 -1.67 -1.41 -2.81
N TYR A 154 -1.16 -0.45 -2.03
CA TYR A 154 -1.40 -0.31 -0.59
C TYR A 154 -2.26 0.91 -0.33
N TYR A 155 -3.38 0.71 0.35
CA TYR A 155 -4.39 1.72 0.66
C TYR A 155 -4.63 1.78 2.17
N GLN A 156 -5.01 2.94 2.66
CA GLN A 156 -5.60 3.03 3.98
C GLN A 156 -7.00 2.40 3.95
N LEU A 157 -7.25 1.41 4.81
CA LEU A 157 -8.42 0.53 4.73
C LEU A 157 -9.75 1.29 4.88
N ASN A 158 -9.82 2.27 5.80
CA ASN A 158 -11.07 3.03 6.01
C ASN A 158 -11.35 3.96 4.84
N TRP A 159 -10.33 4.63 4.28
CA TRP A 159 -10.47 5.42 3.06
C TRP A 159 -10.97 4.55 1.91
N PHE A 160 -10.37 3.38 1.69
CA PHE A 160 -10.77 2.46 0.64
C PHE A 160 -12.24 2.01 0.78
N ARG A 161 -12.69 1.71 2.01
CA ARG A 161 -14.08 1.36 2.30
C ARG A 161 -15.08 2.49 1.99
N GLN A 162 -14.67 3.73 2.23
CA GLN A 162 -15.49 4.90 1.90
C GLN A 162 -15.62 5.07 0.38
N MET A 163 -14.52 4.92 -0.36
CA MET A 163 -14.50 4.99 -1.82
C MET A 163 -15.45 3.95 -2.46
N ILE A 164 -15.44 2.70 -1.99
CA ILE A 164 -16.31 1.64 -2.53
C ILE A 164 -17.79 1.90 -2.20
N LYS A 165 -18.12 2.51 -1.07
CA LYS A 165 -19.51 2.84 -0.71
C LYS A 165 -20.08 4.00 -1.51
N GLY A 166 -19.23 4.84 -2.10
CA GLY A 166 -19.62 5.96 -2.97
C GLY A 166 -19.79 5.58 -4.44
N LEU A 167 -19.53 4.31 -4.81
CA LEU A 167 -19.77 3.73 -6.14
C LEU A 167 -21.04 2.87 -6.13
#